data_62e6e481d56a4ae204634de359097b8f
#
_entry.id   62e6e481d56a4ae204634de359097b8f
#
_cell.length_a   1.000
_cell.length_b   1.000
_cell.length_c   1.000
_cell.angle_alpha   90.00
_cell.angle_beta   90.00
_cell.angle_gamma   90.00
#
_symmetry.space_group_name_H-M   'P 1'
#
loop_
_entity.id
_entity.type
_entity.pdbx_description
1 polymer ?
#
loop_
_entity_poly.entity_id
_entity_poly.type
_entity_poly.pdbx_seq_one_letter_code
_entity_poly.pdbx_strand_id
1 'polypeptide(L)'
;MGGGDSYKHAWVHSPPMTPTTAVVLAGGAIDAAWQQQTGARTRAEVPVGDAPMYLHVVRALRQVDAIGDILLIGDAPAGEGYTTLPPRDSLLENVRLGLERCPTDSALFATVDLPFLTPESVRFFLQESLASSAALTYAVVPADLCRERFPQLKRTTVRLREGELTGGNLFWAQRTVALRELHRLESLYRARKQPVRLALQIGVGLLIRFLLAQYLAPRLLSLAHIEQRVADILHAPVKAIVTPYPEVGTDIDRLEHWLAVQ
;
A
#
# COMPACT_ATOMS: atom_id res chain seq x y z
N MET A 1 49.66 18.30 -22.19
CA MET A 1 49.86 16.86 -21.92
C MET A 1 49.19 16.62 -20.57
N GLY A 2 48.01 16.20 -20.41
CA GLY A 2 47.37 15.02 -20.92
C GLY A 2 47.22 14.11 -19.70
N GLY A 3 46.16 14.22 -18.95
CA GLY A 3 45.79 13.37 -17.84
C GLY A 3 44.29 13.30 -17.83
N GLY A 4 43.81 12.43 -18.75
CA GLY A 4 42.38 12.24 -18.96
C GLY A 4 41.70 11.44 -17.86
N ASP A 5 40.51 11.78 -17.68
CA ASP A 5 39.39 11.12 -17.04
C ASP A 5 39.49 9.61 -16.89
N SER A 6 39.24 9.17 -15.69
CA SER A 6 38.74 7.82 -15.43
C SER A 6 37.79 7.80 -14.25
N TYR A 7 36.69 8.50 -14.38
CA TYR A 7 35.49 8.17 -13.56
C TYR A 7 34.74 7.05 -14.28
N LYS A 8 35.30 5.84 -14.23
CA LYS A 8 34.56 4.63 -14.53
C LYS A 8 33.54 4.45 -13.44
N HIS A 9 32.29 4.63 -13.82
CA HIS A 9 31.13 4.26 -13.01
C HIS A 9 31.32 2.82 -12.54
N ALA A 10 31.70 2.66 -11.28
CA ALA A 10 31.60 1.39 -10.60
C ALA A 10 30.10 1.10 -10.48
N TRP A 11 29.60 0.23 -11.34
CA TRP A 11 28.33 -0.44 -11.14
C TRP A 11 28.49 -1.24 -9.86
N VAL A 12 28.01 -0.68 -8.74
CA VAL A 12 27.87 -1.42 -7.51
C VAL A 12 26.81 -2.47 -7.82
N HIS A 13 27.25 -3.71 -8.00
CA HIS A 13 26.34 -4.85 -8.01
C HIS A 13 25.68 -4.88 -6.63
N SER A 14 24.48 -4.34 -6.53
CA SER A 14 23.64 -4.57 -5.37
C SER A 14 23.52 -6.08 -5.20
N PRO A 15 23.67 -6.63 -3.99
CA PRO A 15 23.49 -8.06 -3.77
C PRO A 15 22.11 -8.47 -4.33
N PRO A 16 21.97 -9.70 -4.85
CA PRO A 16 20.71 -10.17 -5.37
C PRO A 16 19.64 -10.00 -4.27
N MET A 17 18.63 -9.18 -4.56
CA MET A 17 17.56 -8.94 -3.60
C MET A 17 16.82 -10.25 -3.38
N THR A 18 16.62 -10.63 -2.13
CA THR A 18 15.78 -11.78 -1.80
C THR A 18 14.39 -11.57 -2.41
N PRO A 19 13.90 -12.50 -3.23
CA PRO A 19 12.61 -12.32 -3.89
C PRO A 19 11.50 -12.09 -2.86
N THR A 20 10.61 -11.16 -3.15
CA THR A 20 9.43 -10.85 -2.37
C THR A 20 8.20 -11.37 -3.11
N THR A 21 7.27 -11.99 -2.42
CA THR A 21 5.97 -12.35 -3.01
C THR A 21 5.05 -11.13 -2.99
N ALA A 22 4.47 -10.80 -4.13
CA ALA A 22 3.40 -9.80 -4.18
C ALA A 22 2.04 -10.45 -3.92
N VAL A 23 1.22 -9.81 -3.10
CA VAL A 23 -0.15 -10.21 -2.80
C VAL A 23 -1.09 -9.09 -3.21
N VAL A 24 -1.90 -9.35 -4.23
CA VAL A 24 -2.93 -8.41 -4.69
C VAL A 24 -4.24 -8.72 -3.96
N LEU A 25 -4.72 -7.78 -3.16
CA LEU A 25 -5.98 -7.89 -2.44
C LEU A 25 -7.12 -7.43 -3.37
N ALA A 26 -7.69 -8.39 -4.08
CA ALA A 26 -8.68 -8.19 -5.14
C ALA A 26 -10.13 -8.47 -4.69
N GLY A 27 -10.34 -8.59 -3.40
CA GLY A 27 -11.68 -8.67 -2.81
C GLY A 27 -12.37 -7.31 -2.80
N GLY A 28 -13.68 -7.31 -2.95
CA GLY A 28 -14.50 -6.11 -2.82
C GLY A 28 -15.68 -6.14 -3.77
N ALA A 29 -16.88 -6.08 -3.18
CA ALA A 29 -18.11 -5.89 -3.94
C ALA A 29 -18.18 -4.45 -4.47
N ILE A 30 -18.87 -4.28 -5.57
CA ILE A 30 -19.31 -2.99 -6.11
C ILE A 30 -20.83 -2.90 -5.98
N ASP A 31 -21.35 -1.69 -5.89
CA ASP A 31 -22.81 -1.48 -5.81
C ASP A 31 -23.51 -1.69 -7.16
N ALA A 32 -24.83 -1.76 -7.14
CA ALA A 32 -25.64 -2.00 -8.34
C ALA A 32 -25.47 -0.92 -9.42
N ALA A 33 -25.25 0.34 -9.02
CA ALA A 33 -25.05 1.44 -9.95
C ALA A 33 -23.72 1.26 -10.71
N TRP A 34 -22.68 0.86 -10.00
CA TRP A 34 -21.38 0.60 -10.60
C TRP A 34 -21.40 -0.65 -11.51
N GLN A 35 -22.11 -1.74 -11.08
CA GLN A 35 -22.32 -2.92 -11.92
C GLN A 35 -23.03 -2.57 -13.23
N GLN A 36 -24.08 -1.74 -13.16
CA GLN A 36 -24.83 -1.32 -14.34
C GLN A 36 -23.97 -0.49 -15.32
N GLN A 37 -23.11 0.37 -14.79
CA GLN A 37 -22.26 1.24 -15.62
C GLN A 37 -21.08 0.49 -16.28
N THR A 38 -20.50 -0.49 -15.59
CA THR A 38 -19.26 -1.15 -16.01
C THR A 38 -19.48 -2.56 -16.54
N GLY A 39 -20.60 -3.21 -16.21
CA GLY A 39 -20.81 -4.64 -16.45
C GLY A 39 -19.97 -5.56 -15.56
N ALA A 40 -19.12 -5.01 -14.68
CA ALA A 40 -18.29 -5.77 -13.77
C ALA A 40 -19.11 -6.32 -12.59
N ARG A 41 -18.69 -7.46 -12.04
CA ARG A 41 -19.31 -8.08 -10.86
C ARG A 41 -18.53 -7.73 -9.59
N THR A 42 -17.24 -7.53 -9.72
CA THR A 42 -16.33 -7.20 -8.62
C THR A 42 -15.51 -5.97 -8.96
N ARG A 43 -14.89 -5.34 -7.95
CA ARG A 43 -13.98 -4.21 -8.17
C ARG A 43 -12.80 -4.58 -9.06
N ALA A 44 -12.28 -5.80 -8.92
CA ALA A 44 -11.17 -6.29 -9.72
C ALA A 44 -11.46 -6.26 -11.24
N GLU A 45 -12.72 -6.55 -11.61
CA GLU A 45 -13.17 -6.62 -13.01
C GLU A 45 -13.48 -5.26 -13.63
N VAL A 46 -13.60 -4.19 -12.85
CA VAL A 46 -13.94 -2.85 -13.35
C VAL A 46 -12.91 -2.41 -14.39
N PRO A 47 -13.36 -2.08 -15.63
CA PRO A 47 -12.44 -1.64 -16.68
C PRO A 47 -11.95 -0.22 -16.42
N VAL A 48 -10.65 0.00 -16.62
CA VAL A 48 -10.03 1.33 -16.68
C VAL A 48 -9.14 1.37 -17.91
N GLY A 49 -9.45 2.25 -18.85
CA GLY A 49 -8.77 2.25 -20.15
C GLY A 49 -8.92 0.91 -20.89
N ASP A 50 -7.80 0.25 -21.19
CA ASP A 50 -7.73 -0.97 -22.02
C ASP A 50 -7.87 -2.28 -21.22
N ALA A 51 -7.94 -2.23 -19.89
CA ALA A 51 -7.89 -3.44 -19.09
C ALA A 51 -8.68 -3.33 -17.77
N PRO A 52 -9.08 -4.46 -17.15
CA PRO A 52 -9.65 -4.45 -15.82
C PRO A 52 -8.59 -4.06 -14.76
N MET A 53 -9.05 -3.48 -13.65
CA MET A 53 -8.17 -2.95 -12.60
C MET A 53 -7.11 -3.94 -12.13
N TYR A 54 -7.49 -5.20 -11.89
CA TYR A 54 -6.53 -6.21 -11.41
C TYR A 54 -5.36 -6.40 -12.38
N LEU A 55 -5.61 -6.29 -13.70
CA LEU A 55 -4.57 -6.52 -14.69
C LEU A 55 -3.55 -5.39 -14.74
N HIS A 56 -3.95 -4.14 -14.49
CA HIS A 56 -3.02 -3.03 -14.36
C HIS A 56 -2.05 -3.26 -13.20
N VAL A 57 -2.57 -3.67 -12.03
CA VAL A 57 -1.74 -3.95 -10.86
C VAL A 57 -0.79 -5.14 -11.11
N VAL A 58 -1.30 -6.23 -11.67
CA VAL A 58 -0.47 -7.41 -12.01
C VAL A 58 0.62 -7.05 -13.02
N ARG A 59 0.29 -6.29 -14.08
CA ARG A 59 1.27 -5.83 -15.09
C ARG A 59 2.39 -4.99 -14.47
N ALA A 60 2.06 -4.08 -13.55
CA ALA A 60 3.06 -3.27 -12.85
C ALA A 60 3.97 -4.13 -11.98
N LEU A 61 3.40 -5.06 -11.21
CA LEU A 61 4.17 -5.96 -10.33
C LEU A 61 5.09 -6.89 -11.11
N ARG A 62 4.65 -7.45 -12.24
CA ARG A 62 5.45 -8.36 -13.08
C ARG A 62 6.72 -7.73 -13.67
N GLN A 63 6.78 -6.42 -13.76
CA GLN A 63 7.94 -5.68 -14.30
C GLN A 63 8.96 -5.31 -13.22
N VAL A 64 8.81 -5.82 -11.99
CA VAL A 64 9.73 -5.59 -10.88
C VAL A 64 10.52 -6.86 -10.59
N ASP A 65 11.80 -6.89 -10.94
CA ASP A 65 12.66 -8.08 -10.84
C ASP A 65 12.75 -8.67 -9.43
N ALA A 66 12.57 -7.84 -8.40
CA ALA A 66 12.55 -8.27 -7.00
C ALA A 66 11.26 -8.98 -6.58
N ILE A 67 10.24 -9.02 -7.45
CA ILE A 67 9.01 -9.77 -7.20
C ILE A 67 9.14 -11.13 -7.89
N GLY A 68 9.11 -12.21 -7.08
CA GLY A 68 9.13 -13.59 -7.57
C GLY A 68 7.74 -14.05 -7.98
N ASP A 69 6.86 -14.24 -7.00
CA ASP A 69 5.51 -14.74 -7.22
C ASP A 69 4.47 -13.64 -6.99
N ILE A 70 3.34 -13.75 -7.70
CA ILE A 70 2.18 -12.88 -7.49
C ILE A 70 0.98 -13.76 -7.12
N LEU A 71 0.43 -13.50 -5.94
CA LEU A 71 -0.82 -14.09 -5.45
C LEU A 71 -1.94 -13.06 -5.58
N LEU A 72 -2.98 -13.38 -6.31
CA LEU A 72 -4.18 -12.54 -6.43
C LEU A 72 -5.29 -13.17 -5.61
N ILE A 73 -5.75 -12.50 -4.56
CA ILE A 73 -6.79 -13.00 -3.66
C ILE A 73 -8.09 -12.28 -3.98
N GLY A 74 -8.97 -12.96 -4.71
CA GLY A 74 -10.24 -12.39 -5.19
C GLY A 74 -10.84 -13.18 -6.34
N ASP A 75 -12.01 -12.75 -6.77
CA ASP A 75 -12.72 -13.33 -7.91
C ASP A 75 -12.22 -12.68 -9.22
N ALA A 76 -11.08 -13.15 -9.70
CA ALA A 76 -10.52 -12.77 -10.99
C ALA A 76 -10.18 -14.01 -11.82
N PRO A 77 -10.18 -13.93 -13.15
CA PRO A 77 -9.79 -15.04 -13.99
C PRO A 77 -8.36 -15.51 -13.71
N ALA A 78 -8.12 -16.80 -13.87
CA ALA A 78 -6.75 -17.32 -13.90
C ALA A 78 -6.01 -16.77 -15.14
N GLY A 79 -4.70 -16.53 -14.98
CA GLY A 79 -3.89 -15.98 -16.06
C GLY A 79 -2.41 -16.27 -15.88
N GLU A 80 -1.61 -15.87 -16.85
CA GLU A 80 -0.17 -16.04 -16.79
C GLU A 80 0.52 -15.09 -15.80
N GLY A 81 1.46 -15.63 -15.02
CA GLY A 81 2.35 -14.86 -14.15
C GLY A 81 1.72 -14.43 -12.83
N TYR A 82 0.61 -15.01 -12.44
CA TYR A 82 0.03 -14.91 -11.10
C TYR A 82 -0.82 -16.12 -10.76
N THR A 83 -0.98 -16.38 -9.46
CA THR A 83 -1.84 -17.44 -8.93
C THR A 83 -3.07 -16.81 -8.28
N THR A 84 -4.26 -17.20 -8.72
CA THR A 84 -5.51 -16.74 -8.12
C THR A 84 -5.90 -17.63 -6.93
N LEU A 85 -6.27 -17.00 -5.83
CA LEU A 85 -6.78 -17.65 -4.62
C LEU A 85 -8.18 -17.13 -4.31
N PRO A 86 -9.13 -17.99 -3.90
CA PRO A 86 -10.47 -17.54 -3.52
C PRO A 86 -10.40 -16.61 -2.31
N PRO A 87 -11.19 -15.53 -2.30
CA PRO A 87 -11.19 -14.58 -1.19
C PRO A 87 -11.82 -15.20 0.06
N ARG A 88 -11.45 -14.67 1.22
CA ARG A 88 -12.06 -14.91 2.53
C ARG A 88 -13.01 -13.77 2.88
N ASP A 89 -13.75 -13.92 3.98
CA ASP A 89 -14.82 -13.02 4.38
C ASP A 89 -14.37 -11.60 4.79
N SER A 90 -13.08 -11.42 5.06
CA SER A 90 -12.55 -10.11 5.46
C SER A 90 -11.19 -9.79 4.84
N LEU A 91 -10.87 -8.48 4.76
CA LEU A 91 -9.57 -8.00 4.30
C LEU A 91 -8.41 -8.66 5.07
N LEU A 92 -8.54 -8.79 6.40
CA LEU A 92 -7.46 -9.33 7.22
C LEU A 92 -7.31 -10.84 7.10
N GLU A 93 -8.40 -11.55 6.83
CA GLU A 93 -8.33 -12.97 6.47
C GLU A 93 -7.68 -13.17 5.10
N ASN A 94 -7.88 -12.24 4.16
CA ASN A 94 -7.16 -12.25 2.88
C ASN A 94 -5.67 -11.92 3.07
N VAL A 95 -5.32 -10.99 3.95
CA VAL A 95 -3.93 -10.74 4.34
C VAL A 95 -3.31 -11.99 4.96
N ARG A 96 -4.00 -12.64 5.90
CA ARG A 96 -3.57 -13.92 6.48
C ARG A 96 -3.32 -14.97 5.41
N LEU A 97 -4.29 -15.18 4.52
CA LEU A 97 -4.19 -16.14 3.42
C LEU A 97 -2.97 -15.86 2.54
N GLY A 98 -2.74 -14.58 2.19
CA GLY A 98 -1.56 -14.16 1.44
C GLY A 98 -0.26 -14.51 2.15
N LEU A 99 -0.15 -14.21 3.45
CA LEU A 99 1.02 -14.54 4.25
C LEU A 99 1.25 -16.06 4.40
N GLU A 100 0.18 -16.83 4.58
CA GLU A 100 0.25 -18.30 4.70
C GLU A 100 0.68 -18.97 3.40
N ARG A 101 0.27 -18.42 2.25
CA ARG A 101 0.60 -18.95 0.91
C ARG A 101 1.86 -18.35 0.30
N CYS A 102 2.41 -17.32 0.92
CA CYS A 102 3.64 -16.67 0.51
C CYS A 102 4.83 -17.63 0.62
N PRO A 103 5.52 -17.99 -0.48
CA PRO A 103 6.67 -18.90 -0.44
C PRO A 103 7.96 -18.21 0.03
N THR A 104 7.97 -16.87 0.10
CA THR A 104 9.14 -16.08 0.49
C THR A 104 9.06 -15.58 1.93
N ASP A 105 10.17 -15.05 2.47
CA ASP A 105 10.24 -14.52 3.84
C ASP A 105 9.56 -13.15 4.00
N SER A 106 9.17 -12.53 2.89
CA SER A 106 8.48 -11.25 2.90
C SER A 106 7.39 -11.18 1.85
N ALA A 107 6.37 -10.38 2.12
CA ALA A 107 5.26 -10.11 1.22
C ALA A 107 5.06 -8.62 1.01
N LEU A 108 4.85 -8.23 -0.26
CA LEU A 108 4.38 -6.92 -0.68
C LEU A 108 2.89 -7.02 -0.97
N PHE A 109 2.09 -6.26 -0.28
CA PHE A 109 0.65 -6.19 -0.50
C PHE A 109 0.29 -4.94 -1.31
N ALA A 110 -0.58 -5.13 -2.29
CA ALA A 110 -1.20 -4.06 -3.06
C ALA A 110 -2.72 -4.26 -3.11
N THR A 111 -3.49 -3.19 -3.03
CA THR A 111 -4.94 -3.28 -3.30
C THR A 111 -5.19 -3.28 -4.81
N VAL A 112 -6.28 -3.89 -5.23
CA VAL A 112 -6.62 -4.06 -6.65
C VAL A 112 -7.03 -2.76 -7.35
N ASP A 113 -7.44 -1.76 -6.58
CA ASP A 113 -8.00 -0.50 -7.05
C ASP A 113 -6.95 0.59 -7.38
N LEU A 114 -5.76 0.15 -7.79
CA LEU A 114 -4.62 0.99 -8.19
C LEU A 114 -4.33 0.88 -9.71
N PRO A 115 -5.24 1.28 -10.61
CA PRO A 115 -5.04 1.09 -12.05
C PRO A 115 -3.88 1.92 -12.63
N PHE A 116 -3.40 2.92 -11.89
CA PHE A 116 -2.28 3.77 -12.30
C PHE A 116 -0.93 3.34 -11.73
N LEU A 117 -0.89 2.23 -10.98
CA LEU A 117 0.34 1.72 -10.37
C LEU A 117 1.41 1.50 -11.44
N THR A 118 2.62 1.97 -11.18
CA THR A 118 3.77 1.84 -12.09
C THR A 118 4.83 0.89 -11.52
N PRO A 119 5.62 0.22 -12.36
CA PRO A 119 6.74 -0.59 -11.89
C PRO A 119 7.75 0.23 -11.09
N GLU A 120 7.94 1.50 -11.44
CA GLU A 120 8.86 2.44 -10.78
C GLU A 120 8.42 2.72 -9.35
N SER A 121 7.12 2.98 -9.14
CA SER A 121 6.57 3.24 -7.82
C SER A 121 6.66 2.02 -6.90
N VAL A 122 6.42 0.82 -7.45
CA VAL A 122 6.57 -0.45 -6.71
C VAL A 122 8.04 -0.70 -6.37
N ARG A 123 8.94 -0.51 -7.33
CA ARG A 123 10.39 -0.71 -7.14
C ARG A 123 10.93 0.21 -6.06
N PHE A 124 10.58 1.49 -6.12
CA PHE A 124 10.95 2.46 -5.09
C PHE A 124 10.48 2.04 -3.70
N PHE A 125 9.19 1.76 -3.56
CA PHE A 125 8.62 1.38 -2.28
C PHE A 125 9.28 0.11 -1.71
N LEU A 126 9.50 -0.90 -2.55
CA LEU A 126 10.13 -2.15 -2.14
C LEU A 126 11.61 -1.95 -1.75
N GLN A 127 12.37 -1.17 -2.50
CA GLN A 127 13.77 -0.84 -2.18
C GLN A 127 13.88 -0.13 -0.83
N GLU A 128 13.09 0.92 -0.60
CA GLU A 128 13.06 1.64 0.67
C GLU A 128 12.61 0.75 1.85
N SER A 129 11.64 -0.13 1.61
CA SER A 129 11.17 -1.09 2.60
C SER A 129 12.27 -2.07 3.01
N LEU A 130 12.98 -2.65 2.05
CA LEU A 130 14.08 -3.60 2.28
C LEU A 130 15.31 -2.92 2.88
N ALA A 131 15.59 -1.67 2.53
CA ALA A 131 16.68 -0.89 3.11
C ALA A 131 16.39 -0.46 4.56
N SER A 132 15.13 -0.40 4.94
CA SER A 132 14.73 -0.09 6.32
C SER A 132 14.98 -1.30 7.23
N SER A 133 15.25 -1.06 8.50
CA SER A 133 15.32 -2.13 9.52
C SER A 133 13.92 -2.52 10.05
N ALA A 134 12.85 -2.04 9.42
CA ALA A 134 11.48 -2.30 9.84
C ALA A 134 11.03 -3.72 9.44
N ALA A 135 10.17 -4.31 10.26
CA ALA A 135 9.51 -5.56 9.94
C ALA A 135 8.20 -5.35 9.15
N LEU A 136 7.66 -4.14 9.21
CA LEU A 136 6.43 -3.73 8.53
C LEU A 136 6.63 -2.31 7.97
N THR A 137 6.31 -2.10 6.71
CA THR A 137 6.33 -0.77 6.10
C THR A 137 5.00 -0.45 5.44
N TYR A 138 4.67 0.83 5.40
CA TYR A 138 3.45 1.34 4.80
C TYR A 138 3.75 2.57 3.94
N ALA A 139 3.21 2.62 2.74
CA ALA A 139 3.39 3.76 1.85
C ALA A 139 2.56 4.96 2.33
N VAL A 140 3.16 6.13 2.32
CA VAL A 140 2.48 7.41 2.48
C VAL A 140 2.92 8.37 1.37
N VAL A 141 2.02 9.23 0.92
CA VAL A 141 2.25 10.10 -0.24
C VAL A 141 2.00 11.55 0.16
N PRO A 142 2.86 12.50 -0.23
CA PRO A 142 2.57 13.93 -0.13
C PRO A 142 1.28 14.27 -0.88
N ALA A 143 0.35 14.94 -0.19
CA ALA A 143 -0.99 15.19 -0.72
C ALA A 143 -1.01 16.19 -1.89
N ASP A 144 -0.02 17.07 -1.97
CA ASP A 144 0.20 17.98 -3.08
C ASP A 144 0.50 17.23 -4.39
N LEU A 145 1.33 16.21 -4.36
CA LEU A 145 1.61 15.36 -5.53
C LEU A 145 0.35 14.66 -6.05
N CYS A 146 -0.51 14.17 -5.14
CA CYS A 146 -1.78 13.59 -5.54
C CYS A 146 -2.72 14.64 -6.16
N ARG A 147 -2.79 15.84 -5.59
CA ARG A 147 -3.60 16.93 -6.13
C ARG A 147 -3.10 17.43 -7.49
N GLU A 148 -1.80 17.46 -7.69
CA GLU A 148 -1.20 17.88 -8.95
C GLU A 148 -1.45 16.85 -10.06
N ARG A 149 -1.23 15.58 -9.77
CA ARG A 149 -1.32 14.51 -10.78
C ARG A 149 -2.75 14.04 -11.04
N PHE A 150 -3.60 14.04 -9.99
CA PHE A 150 -4.97 13.52 -10.04
C PHE A 150 -5.95 14.50 -9.38
N PRO A 151 -6.10 15.74 -9.91
CA PRO A 151 -6.88 16.81 -9.28
C PRO A 151 -8.36 16.45 -9.11
N GLN A 152 -8.88 15.55 -9.94
CA GLN A 152 -10.27 15.07 -9.90
C GLN A 152 -10.52 14.03 -8.79
N LEU A 153 -9.48 13.41 -8.23
CA LEU A 153 -9.59 12.36 -7.22
C LEU A 153 -9.26 12.89 -5.82
N LYS A 154 -10.30 13.23 -5.07
CA LYS A 154 -10.14 13.76 -3.70
C LYS A 154 -9.66 12.67 -2.74
N ARG A 155 -8.67 13.01 -1.91
CA ARG A 155 -8.07 12.11 -0.92
C ARG A 155 -8.29 12.60 0.50
N THR A 156 -8.40 11.65 1.43
CA THR A 156 -8.36 11.98 2.86
C THR A 156 -6.90 12.19 3.26
N THR A 157 -6.62 13.33 3.88
CA THR A 157 -5.25 13.73 4.23
C THR A 157 -5.10 13.96 5.73
N VAL A 158 -3.87 13.87 6.20
CA VAL A 158 -3.48 14.15 7.58
C VAL A 158 -2.35 15.17 7.57
N ARG A 159 -2.49 16.21 8.40
CA ARG A 159 -1.47 17.24 8.59
C ARG A 159 -0.49 16.81 9.67
N LEU A 160 0.78 16.70 9.28
CA LEU A 160 1.88 16.31 10.15
C LEU A 160 2.99 17.36 10.09
N ARG A 161 3.99 17.20 10.96
CA ARG A 161 5.18 18.06 10.93
C ARG A 161 5.91 18.00 9.57
N GLU A 162 5.90 16.84 8.94
CA GLU A 162 6.54 16.55 7.65
C GLU A 162 5.75 17.09 6.45
N GLY A 163 4.52 17.58 6.67
CA GLY A 163 3.62 18.08 5.63
C GLY A 163 2.24 17.42 5.68
N GLU A 164 1.45 17.69 4.67
CA GLU A 164 0.15 17.05 4.48
C GLU A 164 0.33 15.75 3.69
N LEU A 165 -0.01 14.63 4.29
CA LEU A 165 0.17 13.29 3.72
C LEU A 165 -1.16 12.56 3.57
N THR A 166 -1.24 11.67 2.58
CA THR A 166 -2.30 10.67 2.44
C THR A 166 -1.72 9.28 2.58
N GLY A 167 -2.53 8.32 3.03
CA GLY A 167 -2.16 6.91 3.03
C GLY A 167 -2.04 6.37 1.61
N GLY A 168 -1.05 5.52 1.39
CA GLY A 168 -0.94 4.73 0.17
C GLY A 168 -1.65 3.38 0.29
N ASN A 169 -1.59 2.61 -0.77
CA ASN A 169 -2.23 1.29 -0.86
C ASN A 169 -1.21 0.15 -1.08
N LEU A 170 0.04 0.43 -0.73
CA LEU A 170 1.10 -0.56 -0.64
C LEU A 170 1.54 -0.73 0.81
N PHE A 171 1.73 -1.97 1.24
CA PHE A 171 2.46 -2.28 2.45
C PHE A 171 3.33 -3.51 2.26
N TRP A 172 4.47 -3.54 2.94
CA TRP A 172 5.40 -4.67 2.94
C TRP A 172 5.56 -5.21 4.35
N ALA A 173 5.75 -6.51 4.48
CA ALA A 173 5.88 -7.16 5.76
C ALA A 173 6.85 -8.35 5.71
N GLN A 174 7.64 -8.51 6.75
CA GLN A 174 8.29 -9.77 7.06
C GLN A 174 7.21 -10.79 7.45
N ARG A 175 7.15 -11.90 6.70
CA ARG A 175 6.09 -12.91 6.80
C ARG A 175 5.88 -13.43 8.22
N THR A 176 6.96 -13.84 8.87
CA THR A 176 6.89 -14.43 10.22
C THR A 176 6.42 -13.44 11.28
N VAL A 177 6.88 -12.19 11.20
CA VAL A 177 6.46 -11.12 12.11
C VAL A 177 5.00 -10.75 11.87
N ALA A 178 4.62 -10.59 10.60
CA ALA A 178 3.24 -10.24 10.25
C ALA A 178 2.24 -11.31 10.70
N LEU A 179 2.54 -12.59 10.52
CA LEU A 179 1.69 -13.69 11.00
C LEU A 179 1.57 -13.71 12.52
N ARG A 180 2.66 -13.47 13.24
CA ARG A 180 2.66 -13.41 14.70
C ARG A 180 1.79 -12.28 15.24
N GLU A 181 1.88 -11.10 14.64
CA GLU A 181 1.22 -9.89 15.11
C GLU A 181 -0.16 -9.63 14.47
N LEU A 182 -0.62 -10.54 13.61
CA LEU A 182 -1.83 -10.35 12.79
C LEU A 182 -3.08 -10.07 13.65
N HIS A 183 -3.20 -10.70 14.82
CA HIS A 183 -4.32 -10.44 15.74
C HIS A 183 -4.37 -9.00 16.27
N ARG A 184 -3.18 -8.36 16.45
CA ARG A 184 -3.08 -6.94 16.84
C ARG A 184 -3.44 -6.02 15.68
N LEU A 185 -2.97 -6.35 14.47
CA LEU A 185 -3.37 -5.65 13.24
C LEU A 185 -4.89 -5.71 13.07
N GLU A 186 -5.51 -6.88 13.31
CA GLU A 186 -6.95 -7.05 13.25
C GLU A 186 -7.69 -6.18 14.28
N SER A 187 -7.18 -6.11 15.50
CA SER A 187 -7.74 -5.27 16.54
C SER A 187 -7.72 -3.79 16.17
N LEU A 188 -6.57 -3.28 15.66
CA LEU A 188 -6.45 -1.90 15.17
C LEU A 188 -7.39 -1.62 14.00
N TYR A 189 -7.44 -2.52 13.02
CA TYR A 189 -8.30 -2.37 11.87
C TYR A 189 -9.78 -2.33 12.22
N ARG A 190 -10.24 -3.18 13.14
CA ARG A 190 -11.62 -3.16 13.66
C ARG A 190 -11.92 -1.88 14.44
N ALA A 191 -10.96 -1.39 15.22
CA ALA A 191 -11.13 -0.17 16.01
C ALA A 191 -11.23 1.11 15.16
N ARG A 192 -10.74 1.12 13.91
CA ARG A 192 -10.76 2.31 13.03
C ARG A 192 -12.14 2.96 12.85
N LYS A 193 -13.21 2.15 12.91
CA LYS A 193 -14.59 2.63 12.80
C LYS A 193 -15.21 3.06 14.14
N GLN A 194 -14.47 2.92 15.24
CA GLN A 194 -14.94 3.20 16.60
C GLN A 194 -13.96 4.16 17.30
N PRO A 195 -14.18 5.49 17.21
CA PRO A 195 -13.22 6.49 17.67
C PRO A 195 -12.76 6.30 19.13
N VAL A 196 -13.67 5.91 20.03
CA VAL A 196 -13.34 5.66 21.44
C VAL A 196 -12.40 4.46 21.59
N ARG A 197 -12.69 3.34 20.90
CA ARG A 197 -11.82 2.15 20.95
C ARG A 197 -10.46 2.41 20.31
N LEU A 198 -10.45 3.13 19.20
CA LEU A 198 -9.21 3.54 18.54
C LEU A 198 -8.38 4.42 19.49
N ALA A 199 -9.01 5.40 20.15
CA ALA A 199 -8.36 6.26 21.14
C ALA A 199 -7.76 5.49 22.31
N LEU A 200 -8.45 4.48 22.80
CA LEU A 200 -7.93 3.62 23.88
C LEU A 200 -6.73 2.78 23.41
N GLN A 201 -6.74 2.30 22.19
CA GLN A 201 -5.63 1.48 21.64
C GLN A 201 -4.41 2.32 21.29
N ILE A 202 -4.61 3.44 20.56
CA ILE A 202 -3.50 4.32 20.16
C ILE A 202 -3.04 5.26 21.28
N GLY A 203 -3.83 5.39 22.35
CA GLY A 203 -3.59 6.25 23.48
C GLY A 203 -4.19 7.65 23.33
N VAL A 204 -4.83 8.12 24.40
CA VAL A 204 -5.52 9.42 24.45
C VAL A 204 -4.55 10.57 24.10
N GLY A 205 -3.29 10.49 24.56
CA GLY A 205 -2.28 11.50 24.27
C GLY A 205 -1.99 11.66 22.77
N LEU A 206 -1.91 10.56 22.01
CA LEU A 206 -1.71 10.63 20.57
C LEU A 206 -2.96 11.15 19.85
N LEU A 207 -4.16 10.78 20.31
CA LEU A 207 -5.40 11.31 19.78
C LEU A 207 -5.51 12.83 19.97
N ILE A 208 -5.19 13.33 21.18
CA ILE A 208 -5.16 14.78 21.44
C ILE A 208 -4.16 15.47 20.51
N ARG A 209 -2.93 14.93 20.39
CA ARG A 209 -1.93 15.46 19.45
C ARG A 209 -2.42 15.44 18.01
N PHE A 210 -3.10 14.38 17.59
CA PHE A 210 -3.69 14.27 16.26
C PHE A 210 -4.72 15.41 16.03
N LEU A 211 -5.67 15.59 16.95
CA LEU A 211 -6.69 16.64 16.83
C LEU A 211 -6.05 18.03 16.83
N LEU A 212 -5.11 18.29 17.71
CA LEU A 212 -4.38 19.55 17.75
C LEU A 212 -3.58 19.79 16.45
N ALA A 213 -2.95 18.75 15.91
CA ALA A 213 -2.22 18.85 14.64
C ALA A 213 -3.13 19.18 13.47
N GLN A 214 -4.35 18.63 13.42
CA GLN A 214 -5.27 18.89 12.31
C GLN A 214 -5.82 20.34 12.32
N TYR A 215 -6.05 20.91 13.49
CA TYR A 215 -6.78 22.21 13.61
C TYR A 215 -5.92 23.39 14.05
N LEU A 216 -4.83 23.17 14.79
CA LEU A 216 -4.05 24.24 15.40
C LEU A 216 -2.59 24.24 14.95
N ALA A 217 -1.86 23.15 15.10
CA ALA A 217 -0.42 23.12 14.87
C ALA A 217 0.08 21.77 14.35
N PRO A 218 0.25 21.58 13.04
CA PRO A 218 0.74 20.30 12.46
C PRO A 218 2.04 19.79 13.08
N ARG A 219 2.90 20.70 13.57
CA ARG A 219 4.19 20.38 14.22
C ARG A 219 4.06 19.52 15.48
N LEU A 220 2.88 19.42 16.08
CA LEU A 220 2.65 18.60 17.29
C LEU A 220 2.61 17.09 17.01
N LEU A 221 2.40 16.67 15.75
CA LEU A 221 2.38 15.28 15.38
C LEU A 221 3.35 15.05 14.21
N SER A 222 4.21 14.04 14.33
CA SER A 222 5.13 13.61 13.27
C SER A 222 4.89 12.16 12.88
N LEU A 223 5.38 11.74 11.71
CA LEU A 223 5.39 10.33 11.31
C LEU A 223 6.06 9.47 12.36
N ALA A 224 7.19 9.91 12.91
CA ALA A 224 7.92 9.16 13.94
C ALA A 224 7.06 8.87 15.20
N HIS A 225 6.19 9.79 15.61
CA HIS A 225 5.27 9.53 16.74
C HIS A 225 4.25 8.44 16.39
N ILE A 226 3.76 8.42 15.15
CA ILE A 226 2.81 7.41 14.68
C ILE A 226 3.50 6.06 14.54
N GLU A 227 4.67 6.03 13.89
CA GLU A 227 5.50 4.84 13.73
C GLU A 227 5.81 4.18 15.07
N GLN A 228 6.32 4.96 16.04
CA GLN A 228 6.64 4.46 17.37
C GLN A 228 5.40 3.86 18.04
N ARG A 229 4.28 4.55 17.99
CA ARG A 229 3.06 4.04 18.62
C ARG A 229 2.53 2.77 17.98
N VAL A 230 2.57 2.68 16.66
CA VAL A 230 2.19 1.47 15.94
C VAL A 230 3.18 0.33 16.23
N ALA A 231 4.47 0.63 16.29
CA ALA A 231 5.50 -0.34 16.67
C ALA A 231 5.29 -0.90 18.09
N ASP A 232 4.94 -0.03 19.06
CA ASP A 232 4.62 -0.45 20.43
C ASP A 232 3.42 -1.39 20.47
N ILE A 233 2.37 -1.11 19.68
CA ILE A 233 1.16 -1.94 19.62
C ILE A 233 1.44 -3.27 18.95
N LEU A 234 2.20 -3.26 17.85
CA LEU A 234 2.49 -4.45 17.06
C LEU A 234 3.69 -5.25 17.56
N HIS A 235 4.40 -4.74 18.58
CA HIS A 235 5.63 -5.33 19.10
C HIS A 235 6.65 -5.65 17.99
N ALA A 236 6.70 -4.78 16.99
CA ALA A 236 7.55 -4.93 15.82
C ALA A 236 7.95 -3.56 15.26
N PRO A 237 9.17 -3.39 14.74
CA PRO A 237 9.58 -2.15 14.11
C PRO A 237 8.75 -1.85 12.85
N VAL A 238 8.21 -0.63 12.79
CA VAL A 238 7.34 -0.16 11.71
C VAL A 238 7.93 1.11 11.11
N LYS A 239 7.81 1.27 9.78
CA LYS A 239 8.26 2.46 9.06
C LYS A 239 7.22 2.91 8.04
N ALA A 240 6.95 4.21 8.00
CA ALA A 240 6.23 4.84 6.91
C ALA A 240 7.22 5.23 5.81
N ILE A 241 7.00 4.77 4.60
CA ILE A 241 7.81 5.11 3.43
C ILE A 241 7.13 6.27 2.71
N VAL A 242 7.74 7.45 2.77
CA VAL A 242 7.25 8.61 2.02
C VAL A 242 7.66 8.43 0.56
N THR A 243 6.69 8.14 -0.29
CA THR A 243 6.93 7.91 -1.73
C THR A 243 6.59 9.15 -2.56
N PRO A 244 7.42 9.50 -3.56
CA PRO A 244 7.14 10.60 -4.50
C PRO A 244 6.14 10.21 -5.61
N TYR A 245 5.59 9.00 -5.56
CA TYR A 245 4.72 8.44 -6.60
C TYR A 245 3.24 8.55 -6.18
N PRO A 246 2.49 9.54 -6.71
CA PRO A 246 1.10 9.79 -6.31
C PRO A 246 0.13 8.65 -6.64
N GLU A 247 0.43 7.84 -7.65
CA GLU A 247 -0.37 6.68 -8.03
C GLU A 247 -0.47 5.62 -6.93
N VAL A 248 0.49 5.55 -6.02
CA VAL A 248 0.44 4.65 -4.85
C VAL A 248 -0.65 5.07 -3.86
N GLY A 249 -0.94 6.37 -3.78
CA GLY A 249 -1.97 6.95 -2.95
C GLY A 249 -3.31 7.19 -3.66
N THR A 250 -3.46 6.75 -4.90
CA THR A 250 -4.62 7.10 -5.74
C THR A 250 -5.36 5.85 -6.17
N ASP A 251 -6.36 5.46 -5.37
CA ASP A 251 -7.26 4.33 -5.65
C ASP A 251 -8.58 4.79 -6.27
N ILE A 252 -9.19 3.90 -7.04
CA ILE A 252 -10.54 4.03 -7.58
C ILE A 252 -11.48 3.18 -6.76
N ASP A 253 -12.00 3.74 -5.66
CA ASP A 253 -12.85 3.03 -4.70
C ASP A 253 -14.34 3.35 -4.80
N ARG A 254 -14.72 4.31 -5.70
CA ARG A 254 -16.10 4.78 -5.93
C ARG A 254 -16.38 4.94 -7.42
N LEU A 255 -17.67 4.82 -7.78
CA LEU A 255 -18.13 5.08 -9.14
C LEU A 255 -17.73 6.49 -9.64
N GLU A 256 -17.82 7.50 -8.77
CA GLU A 256 -17.43 8.89 -9.09
C GLU A 256 -15.95 8.99 -9.47
N HIS A 257 -15.07 8.23 -8.79
CA HIS A 257 -13.65 8.17 -9.12
C HIS A 257 -13.42 7.51 -10.46
N TRP A 258 -14.16 6.44 -10.75
CA TRP A 258 -14.09 5.76 -12.03
C TRP A 258 -14.55 6.67 -13.19
N LEU A 259 -15.69 7.36 -13.05
CA LEU A 259 -16.17 8.31 -14.05
C LEU A 259 -15.21 9.47 -14.30
N ALA A 260 -14.44 9.88 -13.31
CA ALA A 260 -13.50 10.99 -13.42
C ALA A 260 -12.21 10.63 -14.21
N VAL A 261 -12.00 9.35 -14.52
CA VAL A 261 -10.77 8.86 -15.19
C VAL A 261 -11.04 8.15 -16.52
N GLN A 262 -12.28 8.23 -17.02
CA GLN A 262 -12.69 7.71 -18.33
C GLN A 262 -12.28 8.62 -19.48
#